data_8c9e330f2f44ca592ce52c3c424dcc45
#
_entry.id   8c9e330f2f44ca592ce52c3c424dcc45
#
_cell.length_a   1.000
_cell.length_b   1.000
_cell.length_c   1.000
_cell.angle_alpha   90.00
_cell.angle_beta   90.00
_cell.angle_gamma   90.00
#
_symmetry.space_group_name_H-M   'P 1'
#
loop_
_entity.id
_entity.type
_entity.pdbx_description
1 polymer ?
#
loop_
_entity_poly.entity_id
_entity_poly.type
_entity_poly.pdbx_seq_one_letter_code
_entity_poly.pdbx_strand_id
1 'polypeptide(L)'
;EFYEEFYAKFHYAESFPGWGEKPTFYKILNNLNLEKYKNEVYRAAKEVIVEALEKSEDKSVTVLCIGQANNVADVLSGNSALFYQKVKRVVVMCGNFNDYEYEYRLGDMYWKGEFNVILDVKSMQKLFAEKNLPVCVLDFNQGFDVLSGEGLAAQKDNPVRDAYIAHKVGQSLNMPSWDIMALMFASREFGNMFSLSEKGSISVDDDGKTTFSSESGEHCLIYRKADQKAFSECINELFMVKV
;
A
#
# COMPACT_ATOMS: atom_id res chain seq x y z
N GLU A 1 -16.49 -10.51 16.40
CA GLU A 1 -15.42 -11.36 17.03
C GLU A 1 -14.09 -11.22 16.28
N PHE A 2 -13.95 -11.66 15.02
CA PHE A 2 -12.67 -11.58 14.27
C PHE A 2 -12.10 -10.16 14.24
N TYR A 3 -12.91 -9.16 13.98
CA TYR A 3 -12.46 -7.76 13.94
C TYR A 3 -12.23 -7.17 15.35
N GLU A 4 -12.97 -7.60 16.34
CA GLU A 4 -12.74 -7.23 17.73
C GLU A 4 -11.41 -7.79 18.24
N GLU A 5 -11.10 -9.05 17.89
CA GLU A 5 -9.81 -9.66 18.17
C GLU A 5 -8.68 -8.99 17.40
N PHE A 6 -8.89 -8.64 16.12
CA PHE A 6 -7.92 -7.91 15.32
C PHE A 6 -7.63 -6.53 15.89
N TYR A 7 -8.67 -5.76 16.24
CA TYR A 7 -8.51 -4.44 16.86
C TYR A 7 -7.89 -4.52 18.25
N ALA A 8 -8.27 -5.49 19.06
CA ALA A 8 -7.69 -5.70 20.39
C ALA A 8 -6.21 -6.12 20.30
N LYS A 9 -5.87 -6.97 19.35
CA LYS A 9 -4.51 -7.48 19.15
C LYS A 9 -3.55 -6.41 18.64
N PHE A 10 -4.01 -5.48 17.82
CA PHE A 10 -3.17 -4.44 17.23
C PHE A 10 -3.33 -3.08 17.90
N HIS A 11 -4.13 -2.95 18.97
CA HIS A 11 -4.43 -1.70 19.67
C HIS A 11 -4.85 -0.54 18.75
N TYR A 12 -5.42 -0.86 17.60
CA TYR A 12 -5.66 0.09 16.50
C TYR A 12 -6.58 1.24 16.93
N ALA A 13 -7.57 0.96 17.78
CA ALA A 13 -8.50 1.96 18.28
C ALA A 13 -7.86 2.90 19.34
N GLU A 14 -6.87 2.41 20.07
CA GLU A 14 -6.13 3.20 21.07
C GLU A 14 -4.96 3.94 20.44
N SER A 15 -4.38 3.35 19.39
CA SER A 15 -3.21 3.91 18.70
C SER A 15 -3.54 5.04 17.74
N PHE A 16 -4.81 5.19 17.32
CA PHE A 16 -5.24 6.20 16.35
C PHE A 16 -6.51 6.93 16.83
N PRO A 17 -6.44 7.73 17.91
CA PRO A 17 -7.55 8.57 18.30
C PRO A 17 -7.82 9.60 17.19
N GLY A 18 -8.98 9.51 16.54
CA GLY A 18 -9.37 10.37 15.42
C GLY A 18 -9.57 9.63 14.10
N TRP A 19 -9.19 8.37 14.00
CA TRP A 19 -9.59 7.47 12.92
C TRP A 19 -10.97 6.87 13.20
N GLY A 20 -11.88 7.77 13.49
CA GLY A 20 -13.29 7.49 13.62
C GLY A 20 -13.61 6.48 14.72
N GLU A 21 -14.67 6.77 15.42
CA GLU A 21 -15.33 5.75 16.22
C GLU A 21 -15.49 4.48 15.37
N LYS A 22 -15.29 3.30 15.97
CA LYS A 22 -15.57 1.97 15.43
C LYS A 22 -16.68 1.85 14.35
N PRO A 23 -17.68 2.75 14.32
CA PRO A 23 -18.81 2.70 13.40
C PRO A 23 -18.47 2.77 11.90
N THR A 24 -17.39 3.44 11.50
CA THR A 24 -17.19 3.74 10.08
C THR A 24 -16.74 2.52 9.29
N PHE A 25 -15.73 1.83 9.78
CA PHE A 25 -15.25 0.59 9.17
C PHE A 25 -16.29 -0.55 9.34
N TYR A 26 -16.91 -0.65 10.50
CA TYR A 26 -17.99 -1.61 10.76
C TYR A 26 -19.22 -1.39 9.88
N LYS A 27 -19.58 -0.14 9.57
CA LYS A 27 -20.68 0.16 8.65
C LYS A 27 -20.40 -0.33 7.23
N ILE A 28 -19.19 -0.13 6.73
CA ILE A 28 -18.78 -0.65 5.42
C ILE A 28 -18.85 -2.17 5.44
N LEU A 29 -18.27 -2.80 6.44
CA LEU A 29 -18.21 -4.25 6.56
C LEU A 29 -19.60 -4.88 6.77
N ASN A 30 -20.48 -4.25 7.55
CA ASN A 30 -21.85 -4.71 7.72
C ASN A 30 -22.67 -4.61 6.43
N ASN A 31 -22.44 -3.58 5.63
CA ASN A 31 -23.09 -3.42 4.33
C ASN A 31 -22.60 -4.43 3.29
N LEU A 32 -21.42 -5.01 3.45
CA LEU A 32 -20.85 -6.04 2.56
C LEU A 32 -21.42 -7.44 2.82
N ASN A 33 -22.47 -7.58 3.68
CA ASN A 33 -23.12 -8.86 3.99
C ASN A 33 -22.13 -9.96 4.44
N LEU A 34 -21.30 -9.64 5.42
CA LEU A 34 -20.27 -10.54 5.96
C LEU A 34 -20.81 -11.83 6.57
N GLU A 35 -22.13 -11.92 6.84
CA GLU A 35 -22.78 -13.17 7.25
C GLU A 35 -22.47 -14.32 6.29
N LYS A 36 -22.37 -14.01 4.98
CA LYS A 36 -21.99 -14.98 3.95
C LYS A 36 -20.61 -15.58 4.17
N TYR A 37 -19.71 -14.85 4.82
CA TYR A 37 -18.29 -15.23 4.98
C TYR A 37 -17.95 -15.71 6.40
N LYS A 38 -18.89 -15.65 7.35
CA LYS A 38 -18.63 -16.03 8.75
C LYS A 38 -18.17 -17.48 8.94
N ASN A 39 -18.51 -18.37 8.03
CA ASN A 39 -18.18 -19.79 8.10
C ASN A 39 -17.06 -20.19 7.13
N GLU A 40 -16.43 -19.25 6.45
CA GLU A 40 -15.33 -19.57 5.55
C GLU A 40 -14.03 -19.74 6.34
N VAL A 41 -13.34 -20.83 6.08
CA VAL A 41 -11.98 -21.05 6.60
C VAL A 41 -11.02 -20.26 5.71
N TYR A 42 -10.49 -19.16 6.25
CA TYR A 42 -9.51 -18.37 5.54
C TYR A 42 -8.14 -19.05 5.57
N ARG A 43 -7.54 -19.18 4.41
CA ARG A 43 -6.18 -19.70 4.27
C ARG A 43 -5.17 -18.63 4.69
N ALA A 44 -4.03 -19.06 5.19
CA ALA A 44 -2.93 -18.13 5.46
C ALA A 44 -2.49 -17.41 4.17
N ALA A 45 -2.24 -16.11 4.24
CA ALA A 45 -1.84 -15.31 3.08
C ALA A 45 -0.61 -15.89 2.37
N LYS A 46 0.37 -16.38 3.14
CA LYS A 46 1.55 -17.06 2.61
C LYS A 46 1.21 -18.25 1.71
N GLU A 47 0.26 -19.11 2.12
CA GLU A 47 -0.15 -20.28 1.33
C GLU A 47 -0.79 -19.87 -0.01
N VAL A 48 -1.64 -18.85 0.04
CA VAL A 48 -2.32 -18.31 -1.16
C VAL A 48 -1.31 -17.72 -2.13
N ILE A 49 -0.34 -16.95 -1.63
CA ILE A 49 0.71 -16.34 -2.45
C ILE A 49 1.61 -17.43 -3.06
N VAL A 50 2.05 -18.40 -2.26
CA VAL A 50 2.91 -19.49 -2.75
C VAL A 50 2.20 -20.28 -3.84
N GLU A 51 0.94 -20.65 -3.64
CA GLU A 51 0.16 -21.35 -4.67
C GLU A 51 0.02 -20.54 -5.96
N ALA A 52 -0.20 -19.23 -5.85
CA ALA A 52 -0.27 -18.35 -7.01
C ALA A 52 1.07 -18.29 -7.75
N LEU A 53 2.19 -18.24 -7.03
CA LEU A 53 3.51 -18.25 -7.62
C LEU A 53 3.82 -19.59 -8.33
N GLU A 54 3.48 -20.71 -7.71
CA GLU A 54 3.68 -22.06 -8.31
C GLU A 54 2.97 -22.20 -9.66
N LYS A 55 1.78 -21.60 -9.80
CA LYS A 55 0.99 -21.64 -11.04
C LYS A 55 1.41 -20.64 -12.10
N SER A 56 2.32 -19.73 -11.77
CA SER A 56 2.75 -18.66 -12.66
C SER A 56 3.99 -19.05 -13.48
N GLU A 57 4.19 -18.38 -14.60
CA GLU A 57 5.43 -18.49 -15.38
C GLU A 57 6.59 -17.78 -14.66
N ASP A 58 7.82 -18.13 -15.01
CA ASP A 58 9.01 -17.52 -14.44
C ASP A 58 9.09 -16.03 -14.79
N LYS A 59 9.43 -15.18 -13.80
CA LYS A 59 9.54 -13.73 -13.96
C LYS A 59 8.29 -13.04 -14.54
N SER A 60 7.11 -13.62 -14.34
CA SER A 60 5.85 -13.07 -14.83
C SER A 60 5.09 -12.25 -13.80
N VAL A 61 5.30 -12.53 -12.51
CA VAL A 61 4.50 -11.94 -11.42
C VAL A 61 5.05 -10.58 -10.99
N THR A 62 4.18 -9.58 -10.94
CA THR A 62 4.42 -8.34 -10.20
C THR A 62 3.66 -8.41 -8.88
N VAL A 63 4.38 -8.33 -7.77
CA VAL A 63 3.77 -8.24 -6.44
C VAL A 63 3.57 -6.77 -6.10
N LEU A 64 2.35 -6.39 -5.75
CA LEU A 64 2.02 -5.05 -5.28
C LEU A 64 1.77 -5.09 -3.76
N CYS A 65 2.54 -4.30 -3.03
CA CYS A 65 2.43 -4.13 -1.58
C CYS A 65 2.03 -2.67 -1.27
N ILE A 66 0.81 -2.48 -0.79
CA ILE A 66 0.22 -1.17 -0.45
C ILE A 66 -0.17 -1.09 1.03
N GLY A 67 0.57 -1.76 1.86
CA GLY A 67 0.46 -1.81 3.31
C GLY A 67 1.76 -2.36 3.90
N GLN A 68 1.68 -3.00 5.07
CA GLN A 68 2.85 -3.65 5.65
C GLN A 68 3.40 -4.77 4.76
N ALA A 69 4.71 -4.99 4.79
CA ALA A 69 5.38 -6.01 3.97
C ALA A 69 5.34 -7.43 4.59
N ASN A 70 4.59 -7.66 5.67
CA ASN A 70 4.58 -8.92 6.42
C ASN A 70 4.30 -10.16 5.54
N ASN A 71 3.32 -10.09 4.66
CA ASN A 71 2.99 -11.22 3.78
C ASN A 71 4.13 -11.56 2.82
N VAL A 72 4.78 -10.54 2.25
CA VAL A 72 5.95 -10.72 1.37
C VAL A 72 7.14 -11.26 2.18
N ALA A 73 7.39 -10.68 3.35
CA ALA A 73 8.45 -11.12 4.26
C ALA A 73 8.28 -12.58 4.71
N ASP A 74 7.05 -13.02 4.93
CA ASP A 74 6.74 -14.41 5.29
C ASP A 74 6.99 -15.38 4.14
N VAL A 75 6.65 -15.00 2.91
CA VAL A 75 6.97 -15.83 1.74
C VAL A 75 8.49 -15.91 1.53
N LEU A 76 9.19 -14.79 1.61
CA LEU A 76 10.65 -14.75 1.50
C LEU A 76 11.34 -15.62 2.57
N SER A 77 10.75 -15.74 3.77
CA SER A 77 11.31 -16.54 4.87
C SER A 77 11.38 -18.05 4.62
N GLY A 78 10.52 -18.57 3.77
CA GLY A 78 10.47 -20.03 3.57
C GLY A 78 10.41 -20.46 2.11
N ASN A 79 10.18 -19.53 1.19
CA ASN A 79 9.98 -19.81 -0.23
C ASN A 79 10.76 -18.82 -1.12
N SER A 80 11.91 -18.33 -0.65
CA SER A 80 12.69 -17.31 -1.36
C SER A 80 13.08 -17.75 -2.78
N ALA A 81 13.51 -19.00 -2.96
CA ALA A 81 13.88 -19.53 -4.28
C ALA A 81 12.71 -19.44 -5.27
N LEU A 82 11.51 -19.87 -4.88
CA LEU A 82 10.31 -19.77 -5.69
C LEU A 82 9.96 -18.30 -5.96
N PHE A 83 10.04 -17.45 -4.95
CA PHE A 83 9.77 -16.03 -5.07
C PHE A 83 10.70 -15.37 -6.09
N TYR A 84 12.01 -15.62 -5.98
CA TYR A 84 12.99 -15.13 -6.95
C TYR A 84 12.78 -15.70 -8.36
N GLN A 85 12.35 -16.95 -8.48
CA GLN A 85 12.07 -17.55 -9.78
C GLN A 85 10.87 -16.91 -10.49
N LYS A 86 9.77 -16.68 -9.75
CA LYS A 86 8.48 -16.30 -10.34
C LYS A 86 8.23 -14.79 -10.38
N VAL A 87 8.75 -14.06 -9.39
CA VAL A 87 8.52 -12.63 -9.29
C VAL A 87 9.46 -11.86 -10.21
N LYS A 88 8.86 -11.05 -11.06
CA LYS A 88 9.55 -10.10 -11.93
C LYS A 88 10.02 -8.87 -11.15
N ARG A 89 9.15 -8.35 -10.28
CA ARG A 89 9.39 -7.20 -9.41
C ARG A 89 8.39 -7.14 -8.28
N VAL A 90 8.77 -6.46 -7.21
CA VAL A 90 7.86 -6.01 -6.16
C VAL A 90 7.66 -4.50 -6.31
N VAL A 91 6.42 -4.03 -6.28
CA VAL A 91 6.07 -2.61 -6.20
C VAL A 91 5.55 -2.36 -4.80
N VAL A 92 6.13 -1.38 -4.12
CA VAL A 92 5.76 -1.06 -2.73
C VAL A 92 5.40 0.41 -2.62
N MET A 93 4.27 0.71 -2.00
CA MET A 93 4.00 2.06 -1.49
C MET A 93 4.52 2.14 -0.07
N CYS A 94 5.64 2.80 0.13
CA CYS A 94 6.21 3.01 1.46
C CYS A 94 7.35 4.03 1.48
N GLY A 95 7.69 4.46 2.68
CA GLY A 95 8.88 5.26 2.94
C GLY A 95 8.77 6.73 2.55
N ASN A 96 9.80 7.46 2.94
CA ASN A 96 10.00 8.86 2.59
C ASN A 96 11.50 9.10 2.42
N PHE A 97 11.92 9.43 1.20
CA PHE A 97 13.33 9.57 0.83
C PHE A 97 13.78 11.02 0.65
N ASN A 98 12.91 11.97 0.99
CA ASN A 98 13.30 13.38 1.05
C ASN A 98 13.90 13.70 2.43
N ASP A 99 14.76 14.72 2.48
CA ASP A 99 15.40 15.18 3.73
C ASP A 99 14.41 15.80 4.75
N TYR A 100 13.13 15.86 4.43
CA TYR A 100 12.11 16.33 5.35
C TYR A 100 11.74 15.21 6.33
N GLU A 101 12.03 15.41 7.60
CA GLU A 101 11.44 14.63 8.68
C GLU A 101 9.96 14.97 8.74
N TYR A 102 9.11 14.10 8.17
CA TYR A 102 7.67 14.21 8.38
C TYR A 102 7.35 13.73 9.79
N GLU A 103 6.96 14.69 10.59
CA GLU A 103 6.37 14.44 11.89
C GLU A 103 4.86 14.32 11.71
N TYR A 104 4.32 13.12 11.89
CA TYR A 104 2.88 12.97 11.96
C TYR A 104 2.42 13.18 13.40
N ARG A 105 1.46 14.08 13.57
CA ARG A 105 0.74 14.25 14.82
C ARG A 105 -0.73 13.93 14.58
N LEU A 106 -1.24 12.98 15.35
CA LEU A 106 -2.65 12.73 15.45
C LEU A 106 -3.01 12.77 16.96
N GLY A 107 -3.59 13.88 17.40
CA GLY A 107 -3.75 14.14 18.82
C GLY A 107 -2.40 14.25 19.55
N ASP A 108 -2.23 13.45 20.59
CA ASP A 108 -0.99 13.38 21.39
C ASP A 108 0.03 12.37 20.82
N MET A 109 -0.34 11.65 19.76
CA MET A 109 0.55 10.68 19.14
C MET A 109 1.49 11.35 18.14
N TYR A 110 2.74 10.98 18.25
CA TYR A 110 3.84 11.45 17.44
C TYR A 110 4.62 10.27 16.90
N TRP A 111 4.82 10.21 15.58
CA TRP A 111 5.72 9.24 14.99
C TRP A 111 6.55 9.86 13.88
N LYS A 112 7.76 9.36 13.77
CA LYS A 112 8.67 9.63 12.68
C LYS A 112 8.62 8.46 11.71
N GLY A 113 8.59 8.75 10.43
CA GLY A 113 8.58 7.72 9.40
C GLY A 113 7.25 7.59 8.67
N GLU A 114 7.28 6.90 7.55
CA GLU A 114 6.09 6.65 6.74
C GLU A 114 5.25 5.52 7.34
N PHE A 115 3.92 5.65 7.23
CA PHE A 115 2.94 4.82 7.94
C PHE A 115 3.09 3.32 7.70
N ASN A 116 3.21 2.89 6.44
CA ASN A 116 3.35 1.47 6.10
C ASN A 116 4.66 0.87 6.65
N VAL A 117 5.70 1.69 6.76
CA VAL A 117 6.99 1.27 7.35
C VAL A 117 6.88 1.13 8.85
N ILE A 118 6.36 2.14 9.54
CA ILE A 118 6.34 2.15 11.01
C ILE A 118 5.40 1.11 11.61
N LEU A 119 4.36 0.70 10.88
CA LEU A 119 3.46 -0.35 11.33
C LEU A 119 4.12 -1.73 11.42
N ASP A 120 5.14 -2.00 10.60
CA ASP A 120 5.91 -3.24 10.66
C ASP A 120 7.33 -3.06 10.09
N VAL A 121 8.18 -2.38 10.88
CA VAL A 121 9.57 -2.09 10.54
C VAL A 121 10.35 -3.38 10.21
N LYS A 122 10.13 -4.45 10.96
CA LYS A 122 10.88 -5.71 10.78
C LYS A 122 10.59 -6.38 9.45
N SER A 123 9.35 -6.37 9.00
CA SER A 123 8.99 -6.91 7.68
C SER A 123 9.54 -6.06 6.55
N MET A 124 9.55 -4.74 6.69
CA MET A 124 10.17 -3.84 5.73
C MET A 124 11.70 -4.01 5.68
N GLN A 125 12.36 -4.11 6.83
CA GLN A 125 13.80 -4.42 6.92
C GLN A 125 14.12 -5.73 6.19
N LYS A 126 13.29 -6.75 6.36
CA LYS A 126 13.46 -8.05 5.72
C LYS A 126 13.30 -7.98 4.20
N LEU A 127 12.27 -7.29 3.72
CA LEU A 127 12.07 -7.08 2.28
C LEU A 127 13.29 -6.37 1.66
N PHE A 128 13.74 -5.28 2.26
CA PHE A 128 14.86 -4.50 1.73
C PHE A 128 16.26 -5.10 1.99
N ALA A 129 16.36 -6.11 2.84
CA ALA A 129 17.59 -6.92 2.93
C ALA A 129 17.83 -7.74 1.65
N GLU A 130 16.80 -8.02 0.87
CA GLU A 130 16.86 -8.76 -0.41
C GLU A 130 17.37 -7.86 -1.57
N LYS A 131 18.60 -7.37 -1.47
CA LYS A 131 19.18 -6.38 -2.39
C LYS A 131 19.16 -6.76 -3.88
N ASN A 132 19.12 -8.06 -4.19
CA ASN A 132 19.06 -8.58 -5.56
C ASN A 132 17.63 -8.77 -6.08
N LEU A 133 16.62 -8.52 -5.25
CA LEU A 133 15.23 -8.55 -5.66
C LEU A 133 14.88 -7.20 -6.30
N PRO A 134 14.32 -7.17 -7.53
CA PRO A 134 13.85 -5.92 -8.11
C PRO A 134 12.67 -5.36 -7.29
N VAL A 135 12.91 -4.32 -6.51
CA VAL A 135 11.90 -3.61 -5.72
C VAL A 135 11.80 -2.17 -6.21
N CYS A 136 10.59 -1.75 -6.60
CA CYS A 136 10.30 -0.39 -7.02
C CYS A 136 9.42 0.27 -5.95
N VAL A 137 9.88 1.37 -5.38
CA VAL A 137 9.19 2.04 -4.28
C VAL A 137 8.59 3.36 -4.75
N LEU A 138 7.28 3.50 -4.55
CA LEU A 138 6.58 4.77 -4.64
C LEU A 138 6.50 5.34 -3.23
N ASP A 139 7.22 6.42 -2.98
CA ASP A 139 7.30 7.01 -1.65
C ASP A 139 6.12 7.94 -1.33
N PHE A 140 6.04 8.35 -0.08
CA PHE A 140 5.00 9.24 0.43
C PHE A 140 4.83 10.50 -0.43
N ASN A 141 5.92 11.10 -0.89
CA ASN A 141 5.90 12.38 -1.59
C ASN A 141 5.27 12.30 -2.98
N GLN A 142 5.25 11.12 -3.58
CA GLN A 142 4.70 10.95 -4.93
C GLN A 142 3.17 10.98 -4.95
N GLY A 143 2.50 10.55 -3.88
CA GLY A 143 1.04 10.47 -3.82
C GLY A 143 0.37 11.54 -2.95
N PHE A 144 1.14 12.25 -2.14
CA PHE A 144 0.63 13.18 -1.12
C PHE A 144 -0.27 14.30 -1.68
N ASP A 145 0.12 14.91 -2.78
CA ASP A 145 -0.58 16.03 -3.42
C ASP A 145 -1.46 15.61 -4.62
N VAL A 146 -1.47 14.34 -4.97
CA VAL A 146 -2.35 13.78 -6.00
C VAL A 146 -3.71 13.47 -5.37
N LEU A 147 -4.64 14.40 -5.45
CA LEU A 147 -5.95 14.28 -4.83
C LEU A 147 -6.96 13.70 -5.82
N SER A 148 -7.65 12.63 -5.43
CA SER A 148 -8.70 12.00 -6.23
C SER A 148 -9.89 11.58 -5.38
N GLY A 149 -11.05 11.40 -6.02
CA GLY A 149 -12.31 10.97 -5.41
C GLY A 149 -13.47 11.95 -5.52
N GLU A 150 -13.26 13.18 -5.99
CA GLU A 150 -14.33 14.18 -6.08
C GLU A 150 -15.53 13.70 -6.90
N GLY A 151 -15.28 13.04 -8.03
CA GLY A 151 -16.30 12.48 -8.90
C GLY A 151 -17.14 11.36 -8.28
N LEU A 152 -16.63 10.70 -7.24
CA LEU A 152 -17.33 9.61 -6.56
C LEU A 152 -18.63 10.07 -5.89
N ALA A 153 -18.72 11.33 -5.46
CA ALA A 153 -19.91 11.86 -4.79
C ALA A 153 -21.20 11.69 -5.63
N ALA A 154 -21.09 11.78 -6.93
CA ALA A 154 -22.22 11.65 -7.87
C ALA A 154 -22.57 10.19 -8.21
N GLN A 155 -21.74 9.22 -7.84
CA GLN A 155 -21.96 7.82 -8.16
C GLN A 155 -22.96 7.18 -7.19
N LYS A 156 -23.85 6.35 -7.71
CA LYS A 156 -24.76 5.52 -6.90
C LYS A 156 -24.28 4.08 -6.97
N ASP A 157 -24.55 3.33 -5.89
CA ASP A 157 -24.26 1.90 -5.81
C ASP A 157 -22.80 1.53 -6.12
N ASN A 158 -21.88 2.38 -5.67
CA ASN A 158 -20.45 2.21 -5.88
C ASN A 158 -19.73 1.95 -4.53
N PRO A 159 -19.15 0.76 -4.31
CA PRO A 159 -18.51 0.42 -3.03
C PRO A 159 -17.30 1.29 -2.70
N VAL A 160 -16.59 1.80 -3.72
CA VAL A 160 -15.47 2.73 -3.51
C VAL A 160 -15.98 4.06 -2.97
N ARG A 161 -17.06 4.60 -3.56
CA ARG A 161 -17.73 5.79 -3.05
C ARG A 161 -18.15 5.62 -1.59
N ASP A 162 -18.77 4.49 -1.27
CA ASP A 162 -19.28 4.24 0.09
C ASP A 162 -18.13 4.12 1.10
N ALA A 163 -16.99 3.55 0.69
CA ALA A 163 -15.77 3.51 1.49
C ALA A 163 -15.20 4.93 1.72
N TYR A 164 -15.12 5.75 0.69
CA TYR A 164 -14.66 7.15 0.81
C TYR A 164 -15.58 7.98 1.69
N ILE A 165 -16.90 7.87 1.54
CA ILE A 165 -17.88 8.56 2.39
C ILE A 165 -17.73 8.13 3.84
N ALA A 166 -17.60 6.83 4.09
CA ALA A 166 -17.45 6.30 5.43
C ALA A 166 -16.16 6.77 6.11
N HIS A 167 -15.07 6.90 5.36
CA HIS A 167 -13.79 7.38 5.86
C HIS A 167 -13.79 8.91 6.11
N LYS A 168 -14.48 9.69 5.28
CA LYS A 168 -14.43 11.16 5.24
C LYS A 168 -15.71 11.84 5.71
N VAL A 169 -16.37 11.32 6.73
CA VAL A 169 -17.65 11.86 7.24
C VAL A 169 -17.68 13.40 7.27
N GLY A 170 -18.51 14.00 6.42
CA GLY A 170 -18.71 15.44 6.35
C GLY A 170 -17.59 16.25 5.69
N GLN A 171 -16.60 15.61 5.07
CA GLN A 171 -15.49 16.27 4.37
C GLN A 171 -15.52 16.00 2.86
N SER A 172 -14.67 16.71 2.09
CA SER A 172 -14.43 16.41 0.67
C SER A 172 -14.00 14.95 0.50
N LEU A 173 -14.47 14.30 -0.58
CA LEU A 173 -14.05 12.95 -0.93
C LEU A 173 -12.65 12.92 -1.56
N ASN A 174 -12.05 14.06 -1.87
CA ASN A 174 -10.69 14.12 -2.37
C ASN A 174 -9.69 13.63 -1.31
N MET A 175 -8.92 12.61 -1.68
CA MET A 175 -7.89 12.00 -0.84
C MET A 175 -6.59 11.87 -1.62
N PRO A 176 -5.45 11.92 -0.92
CA PRO A 176 -4.17 11.53 -1.49
C PRO A 176 -4.20 10.12 -2.07
N SER A 177 -3.50 9.91 -3.18
CA SER A 177 -3.69 8.71 -4.03
C SER A 177 -2.45 7.81 -4.04
N TRP A 178 -1.79 7.62 -2.91
CA TRP A 178 -0.56 6.83 -2.80
C TRP A 178 -0.68 5.42 -3.39
N ASP A 179 -1.64 4.65 -2.90
CA ASP A 179 -1.83 3.24 -3.25
C ASP A 179 -2.30 3.07 -4.68
N ILE A 180 -3.18 3.98 -5.13
CA ILE A 180 -3.68 4.00 -6.50
C ILE A 180 -2.53 4.24 -7.48
N MET A 181 -1.63 5.16 -7.17
CA MET A 181 -0.46 5.43 -8.01
C MET A 181 0.52 4.26 -8.05
N ALA A 182 0.72 3.56 -6.94
CA ALA A 182 1.53 2.35 -6.90
C ALA A 182 0.89 1.24 -7.80
N LEU A 183 -0.44 1.09 -7.76
CA LEU A 183 -1.17 0.20 -8.64
C LEU A 183 -1.05 0.62 -10.12
N MET A 184 -1.18 1.91 -10.43
CA MET A 184 -1.00 2.44 -11.78
C MET A 184 0.40 2.11 -12.33
N PHE A 185 1.45 2.28 -11.51
CA PHE A 185 2.80 1.89 -11.90
C PHE A 185 2.94 0.37 -12.09
N ALA A 186 2.33 -0.43 -11.24
CA ALA A 186 2.35 -1.89 -11.36
C ALA A 186 1.62 -2.36 -12.62
N SER A 187 0.58 -1.64 -13.06
CA SER A 187 -0.11 -1.83 -14.33
C SER A 187 0.76 -1.34 -15.50
N ARG A 188 0.80 -2.13 -16.59
CA ARG A 188 1.59 -1.76 -17.78
C ARG A 188 1.01 -0.57 -18.54
N GLU A 189 -0.26 -0.29 -18.38
CA GLU A 189 -0.98 0.73 -19.13
C GLU A 189 -0.50 2.16 -18.83
N PHE A 190 -0.06 2.40 -17.59
CA PHE A 190 0.33 3.73 -17.12
C PHE A 190 1.84 3.94 -16.98
N GLY A 191 2.66 3.02 -17.49
CA GLY A 191 4.12 3.07 -17.31
C GLY A 191 4.80 4.32 -17.88
N ASN A 192 4.19 4.98 -18.86
CA ASN A 192 4.70 6.23 -19.44
C ASN A 192 4.53 7.46 -18.53
N MET A 193 3.66 7.39 -17.52
CA MET A 193 3.43 8.46 -16.53
C MET A 193 4.52 8.49 -15.45
N PHE A 194 5.37 7.48 -15.39
CA PHE A 194 6.38 7.31 -14.36
C PHE A 194 7.79 7.20 -14.94
N SER A 195 8.77 7.49 -14.09
CA SER A 195 10.18 7.19 -14.32
C SER A 195 10.75 6.48 -13.10
N LEU A 196 11.90 5.85 -13.26
CA LEU A 196 12.64 5.21 -12.18
C LEU A 196 13.93 5.95 -11.91
N SER A 197 14.40 5.90 -10.66
CA SER A 197 15.77 6.23 -10.33
C SER A 197 16.75 5.26 -11.00
N GLU A 198 18.02 5.52 -10.91
CA GLU A 198 19.04 4.49 -11.03
C GLU A 198 18.82 3.40 -9.98
N LYS A 199 19.36 2.21 -10.25
CA LYS A 199 19.31 1.10 -9.30
C LYS A 199 20.19 1.38 -8.10
N GLY A 200 19.79 0.84 -6.97
CA GLY A 200 20.49 0.98 -5.71
C GLY A 200 19.96 0.04 -4.65
N SER A 201 20.15 0.37 -3.40
CA SER A 201 19.61 -0.36 -2.26
C SER A 201 18.85 0.58 -1.33
N ILE A 202 17.78 0.05 -0.77
CA ILE A 202 16.99 0.72 0.27
C ILE A 202 17.30 0.05 1.59
N SER A 203 17.39 0.82 2.65
CA SER A 203 17.50 0.36 4.03
C SER A 203 16.45 1.04 4.90
N VAL A 204 16.07 0.36 5.97
CA VAL A 204 15.16 0.86 7.00
C VAL A 204 15.85 0.67 8.34
N ASP A 205 15.99 1.73 9.13
CA ASP A 205 16.53 1.63 10.48
C ASP A 205 15.48 1.12 11.49
N ASP A 206 15.86 0.97 12.73
CA ASP A 206 14.96 0.45 13.78
C ASP A 206 13.83 1.44 14.15
N ASP A 207 13.99 2.71 13.82
CA ASP A 207 12.97 3.74 14.00
C ASP A 207 12.05 3.91 12.79
N GLY A 208 12.27 3.12 11.72
CA GLY A 208 11.47 3.16 10.50
C GLY A 208 11.90 4.23 9.48
N LYS A 209 13.05 4.87 9.67
CA LYS A 209 13.58 5.79 8.67
C LYS A 209 14.09 5.02 7.47
N THR A 210 13.67 5.45 6.29
CA THR A 210 14.08 4.88 5.00
C THR A 210 15.22 5.66 4.38
N THR A 211 16.17 4.96 3.79
CA THR A 211 17.31 5.56 3.10
C THR A 211 17.57 4.83 1.78
N PHE A 212 17.87 5.57 0.72
CA PHE A 212 18.27 5.05 -0.58
C PHE A 212 19.76 5.32 -0.83
N SER A 213 20.48 4.29 -1.28
CA SER A 213 21.87 4.39 -1.74
C SER A 213 21.99 3.87 -3.16
N SER A 214 22.63 4.61 -4.04
CA SER A 214 22.86 4.22 -5.44
C SER A 214 24.06 3.25 -5.62
N GLU A 215 24.71 2.82 -4.54
CA GLU A 215 25.97 2.06 -4.65
C GLU A 215 25.80 0.62 -5.13
N SER A 216 24.76 -0.08 -4.69
CA SER A 216 24.55 -1.50 -5.07
C SER A 216 23.13 -1.96 -4.79
N GLY A 217 22.59 -2.80 -5.67
CA GLY A 217 21.28 -3.45 -5.52
C GLY A 217 20.37 -3.28 -6.72
N GLU A 218 19.20 -3.89 -6.65
CA GLU A 218 18.18 -3.88 -7.71
C GLU A 218 16.94 -3.04 -7.30
N HIS A 219 17.03 -2.26 -6.21
CA HIS A 219 15.95 -1.38 -5.78
C HIS A 219 15.95 -0.08 -6.57
N CYS A 220 14.79 0.51 -6.78
CA CYS A 220 14.66 1.81 -7.40
C CYS A 220 13.50 2.61 -6.80
N LEU A 221 13.55 3.92 -6.93
CA LEU A 221 12.47 4.83 -6.58
C LEU A 221 11.64 5.14 -7.82
N ILE A 222 10.33 5.25 -7.63
CA ILE A 222 9.36 5.62 -8.66
C ILE A 222 9.09 7.11 -8.56
N TYR A 223 9.25 7.83 -9.68
CA TYR A 223 8.97 9.25 -9.77
C TYR A 223 7.85 9.53 -10.77
N ARG A 224 7.03 10.51 -10.47
CA ARG A 224 6.05 11.06 -11.42
C ARG A 224 6.77 11.77 -12.58
N LYS A 225 6.32 11.56 -13.80
CA LYS A 225 6.71 12.34 -14.98
C LYS A 225 5.72 13.44 -15.32
N ALA A 226 4.46 13.24 -14.95
CA ALA A 226 3.40 14.22 -15.08
C ALA A 226 3.18 14.98 -13.75
N ASP A 227 2.50 16.11 -13.81
CA ASP A 227 2.12 16.86 -12.63
C ASP A 227 0.96 16.17 -11.85
N GLN A 228 0.70 16.64 -10.64
CA GLN A 228 -0.35 16.08 -9.79
C GLN A 228 -1.74 16.18 -10.41
N LYS A 229 -2.00 17.22 -11.22
CA LYS A 229 -3.30 17.43 -11.85
C LYS A 229 -3.59 16.35 -12.89
N ALA A 230 -2.63 16.03 -13.75
CA ALA A 230 -2.76 14.99 -14.75
C ALA A 230 -3.03 13.60 -14.12
N PHE A 231 -2.38 13.30 -13.00
CA PHE A 231 -2.68 12.08 -12.24
C PHE A 231 -4.06 12.10 -11.62
N SER A 232 -4.45 13.22 -10.97
CA SER A 232 -5.77 13.38 -10.36
C SER A 232 -6.90 13.21 -11.38
N GLU A 233 -6.77 13.83 -12.56
CA GLU A 233 -7.72 13.71 -13.67
C GLU A 233 -7.82 12.26 -14.13
N CYS A 234 -6.70 11.61 -14.41
CA CYS A 234 -6.66 10.22 -14.85
C CYS A 234 -7.32 9.27 -13.84
N ILE A 235 -7.03 9.41 -12.54
CA ILE A 235 -7.62 8.57 -11.49
C ILE A 235 -9.13 8.83 -11.38
N ASN A 236 -9.55 10.08 -11.42
CA ASN A 236 -10.99 10.41 -11.37
C ASN A 236 -11.74 9.84 -12.59
N GLU A 237 -11.15 9.84 -13.78
CA GLU A 237 -11.74 9.19 -14.97
C GLU A 237 -11.88 7.67 -14.75
N LEU A 238 -10.87 7.01 -14.19
CA LEU A 238 -10.94 5.57 -13.88
C LEU A 238 -12.07 5.24 -12.89
N PHE A 239 -12.31 6.09 -11.90
CA PHE A 239 -13.43 5.91 -10.97
C PHE A 239 -14.81 6.00 -11.64
N MET A 240 -14.91 6.65 -12.81
CA MET A 240 -16.16 6.80 -13.55
C MET A 240 -16.45 5.66 -14.51
N VAL A 241 -15.49 4.73 -14.70
CA VAL A 241 -15.70 3.56 -15.56
C VAL A 241 -16.74 2.65 -14.92
N LYS A 242 -17.82 2.36 -15.64
CA LYS A 242 -18.81 1.37 -15.22
C LYS A 242 -18.27 -0.03 -15.55
N VAL A 243 -18.12 -0.84 -14.54
CA VAL A 243 -17.81 -2.27 -14.65
C VAL A 243 -19.09 -3.07 -14.90
#